data_177fd6123ce319d3e7d2c4857a7a32fe
#
_entry.id   177fd6123ce319d3e7d2c4857a7a32fe
#
_cell.length_a   1.000
_cell.length_b   1.000
_cell.length_c   1.000
_cell.angle_alpha   90.00
_cell.angle_beta   90.00
_cell.angle_gamma   90.00
#
_symmetry.space_group_name_H-M   'P 1'
#
loop_
_entity.id
_entity.type
_entity.pdbx_description
1 polymer ?
#
loop_
_entity_poly.entity_id
_entity_poly.type
_entity_poly.pdbx_seq_one_letter_code
_entity_poly.pdbx_strand_id
1 'polypeptide(L)'
;MLRQGTCFLVAALAATKVTPARADHTIVSVKGLTISGGLDIGGDAFYLPNTNFGGGSYALHKSGRYTRNSNTTYGELYGKPMLSAQWDTNWGFSAFGLISAIGSTTLGDGDAESLSQTSGTPRQVTLEDANGGIEIPLRIAGGHQKLIIEGGRQRFQVDDGFLIGKGTYSSGDRGAWWYAPRYAFAGPGVIKFEADSFRADVFMLENNTNNEQDRGYDRPQTKFEGFDVTWFRNKPGGKGGSVYEDREAYVTLTYFHVRDANISSTYDYSSRADRNGMNVAALSWGGKPIPIKQLGISKNFTFYGDFVAEENRHPGNGYKSVEAYGMFFEPGYTFSMLPWKPHIFYRYTRFSGNKNPTGTVKRGYDTFFLYDGRRYTYGGYWPGEIVGMYLAPLSDLEIHQIDLTGIPPVHLFKKDDELKVGVHFYDLSLIHTTGMGLKASTNRHISDEVDFTAEYMFDANTSGALAGGVAFAGPSGRALAKSGVPGGEPMPPIHGTAGVMEAYFYKHF
;
A
#
# COMPACT_ATOMS: atom_id res chain seq x y z
N MET A 1 -31.16 -15.61 -13.46
CA MET A 1 -29.78 -15.52 -13.95
C MET A 1 -29.25 -14.16 -13.51
N LEU A 2 -28.74 -14.10 -12.29
CA LEU A 2 -28.15 -12.89 -11.73
C LEU A 2 -26.67 -12.87 -12.09
N ARG A 3 -26.29 -11.86 -12.86
CA ARG A 3 -24.88 -11.50 -13.07
C ARG A 3 -24.29 -11.15 -11.71
N GLN A 4 -23.35 -11.97 -11.24
CA GLN A 4 -22.49 -11.61 -10.12
C GLN A 4 -21.58 -10.49 -10.61
N GLY A 5 -21.97 -9.26 -10.29
CA GLY A 5 -21.24 -8.05 -10.60
C GLY A 5 -20.03 -7.92 -9.69
N THR A 6 -19.01 -7.73 -10.28
CA THR A 6 -17.65 -7.22 -10.08
C THR A 6 -17.62 -6.13 -9.01
N CYS A 7 -17.29 -6.49 -7.77
CA CYS A 7 -17.12 -5.57 -6.66
C CYS A 7 -15.68 -5.53 -6.19
N PHE A 8 -14.78 -5.02 -7.03
CA PHE A 8 -13.34 -4.96 -6.69
C PHE A 8 -12.67 -3.76 -7.35
N LEU A 9 -13.29 -2.56 -7.30
CA LEU A 9 -12.84 -1.60 -8.31
C LEU A 9 -12.42 -0.22 -7.83
N VAL A 10 -12.14 0.07 -6.57
CA VAL A 10 -11.64 1.40 -6.24
C VAL A 10 -10.16 1.42 -5.87
N ALA A 11 -9.63 0.39 -5.26
CA ALA A 11 -8.19 0.30 -5.01
C ALA A 11 -7.49 -0.76 -5.87
N ALA A 12 -8.20 -1.80 -6.34
CA ALA A 12 -7.68 -2.79 -7.28
C ALA A 12 -7.45 -2.25 -8.70
N LEU A 13 -7.84 -1.04 -8.98
CA LEU A 13 -7.64 -0.37 -10.27
C LEU A 13 -6.21 0.08 -10.53
N ALA A 14 -5.36 0.01 -9.53
CA ALA A 14 -3.95 0.33 -9.66
C ALA A 14 -3.04 -0.88 -9.88
N ALA A 15 -3.54 -2.10 -9.68
CA ALA A 15 -2.72 -3.29 -9.73
C ALA A 15 -3.05 -4.16 -10.94
N THR A 16 -2.10 -4.21 -11.85
CA THR A 16 -1.80 -5.32 -12.73
C THR A 16 -2.82 -5.72 -13.79
N LYS A 17 -3.04 -4.85 -14.73
CA LYS A 17 -3.02 -5.34 -16.12
C LYS A 17 -1.73 -4.82 -16.72
N VAL A 18 -0.89 -5.71 -17.26
CA VAL A 18 -0.20 -5.43 -18.51
C VAL A 18 -1.25 -5.59 -19.64
N THR A 19 -2.40 -5.02 -19.42
CA THR A 19 -3.22 -4.42 -20.46
C THR A 19 -2.75 -2.98 -20.48
N PRO A 20 -2.63 -2.36 -21.68
CA PRO A 20 -2.37 -0.94 -21.72
C PRO A 20 -3.28 -0.29 -20.70
N ALA A 21 -2.68 0.48 -19.81
CA ALA A 21 -3.39 1.11 -18.73
C ALA A 21 -4.68 1.70 -19.28
N ARG A 22 -5.70 1.78 -18.46
CA ARG A 22 -6.94 2.48 -18.71
C ARG A 22 -6.74 3.88 -19.29
N ALA A 23 -6.32 3.92 -20.52
CA ALA A 23 -6.42 5.08 -21.34
C ALA A 23 -7.70 4.83 -22.13
N ASP A 24 -8.83 5.22 -21.59
CA ASP A 24 -10.12 4.77 -22.09
C ASP A 24 -10.53 5.49 -23.35
N HIS A 25 -9.83 6.56 -23.72
CA HIS A 25 -10.09 7.27 -24.98
C HIS A 25 -9.07 6.92 -26.04
N THR A 26 -9.46 6.05 -26.97
CA THR A 26 -8.66 5.79 -28.16
C THR A 26 -8.55 7.07 -28.98
N ILE A 27 -7.32 7.58 -29.12
CA ILE A 27 -7.00 8.75 -29.94
C ILE A 27 -6.78 8.34 -31.38
N VAL A 28 -6.06 7.22 -31.58
CA VAL A 28 -5.71 6.69 -32.91
C VAL A 28 -5.77 5.17 -32.90
N SER A 29 -6.37 4.58 -33.94
CA SER A 29 -6.32 3.13 -34.17
C SER A 29 -6.10 2.88 -35.67
N VAL A 30 -4.88 2.46 -36.04
CA VAL A 30 -4.46 2.24 -37.43
C VAL A 30 -3.52 1.05 -37.51
N LYS A 31 -3.83 0.08 -38.38
CA LYS A 31 -2.98 -1.07 -38.73
C LYS A 31 -2.35 -1.79 -37.51
N GLY A 32 -3.17 -2.09 -36.52
CA GLY A 32 -2.72 -2.78 -35.30
C GLY A 32 -2.10 -1.85 -34.25
N LEU A 33 -1.83 -0.59 -34.54
CA LEU A 33 -1.42 0.42 -33.54
C LEU A 33 -2.64 1.10 -32.94
N THR A 34 -2.74 1.07 -31.63
CA THR A 34 -3.73 1.82 -30.85
C THR A 34 -2.99 2.77 -29.91
N ILE A 35 -3.34 4.05 -29.98
CA ILE A 35 -2.86 5.07 -29.02
C ILE A 35 -4.07 5.57 -28.25
N SER A 36 -3.94 5.60 -26.93
CA SER A 36 -5.02 6.01 -26.04
C SER A 36 -4.52 7.00 -24.99
N GLY A 37 -5.41 7.89 -24.55
CA GLY A 37 -5.14 8.88 -23.51
C GLY A 37 -6.12 8.75 -22.35
N GLY A 38 -5.69 9.10 -21.15
CA GLY A 38 -6.52 9.10 -19.95
C GLY A 38 -6.07 10.15 -18.94
N LEU A 39 -6.91 10.39 -17.94
CA LEU A 39 -6.65 11.32 -16.86
C LEU A 39 -7.26 10.79 -15.57
N ASP A 40 -6.44 10.55 -14.55
CA ASP A 40 -6.90 10.34 -13.19
C ASP A 40 -6.94 11.67 -12.43
N ILE A 41 -8.00 11.90 -11.68
CA ILE A 41 -8.09 12.99 -10.72
C ILE A 41 -8.52 12.40 -9.38
N GLY A 42 -7.82 12.79 -8.32
CA GLY A 42 -8.19 12.42 -6.97
C GLY A 42 -7.98 13.56 -5.99
N GLY A 43 -8.71 13.50 -4.90
CA GLY A 43 -8.58 14.46 -3.82
C GLY A 43 -9.19 13.93 -2.53
N ASP A 44 -8.74 14.51 -1.44
CA ASP A 44 -9.20 14.20 -0.09
C ASP A 44 -9.28 15.45 0.79
N ALA A 45 -9.92 15.28 1.92
CA ALA A 45 -9.98 16.27 2.99
C ALA A 45 -10.02 15.55 4.35
N PHE A 46 -9.26 16.08 5.30
CA PHE A 46 -9.06 15.52 6.63
C PHE A 46 -9.33 16.53 7.73
N TYR A 47 -9.90 16.04 8.82
CA TYR A 47 -9.94 16.72 10.11
C TYR A 47 -9.57 15.73 11.21
N LEU A 48 -8.47 16.00 11.94
CA LEU A 48 -7.95 15.16 13.01
C LEU A 48 -7.99 15.92 14.34
N PRO A 49 -9.08 15.78 15.11
CA PRO A 49 -9.13 16.34 16.45
C PRO A 49 -8.19 15.61 17.41
N ASN A 50 -7.55 16.35 18.30
CA ASN A 50 -6.55 15.85 19.24
C ASN A 50 -5.43 15.06 18.55
N THR A 51 -4.89 15.58 17.46
CA THR A 51 -3.82 14.95 16.66
C THR A 51 -2.77 14.34 17.57
N ASN A 52 -2.41 13.09 17.34
CA ASN A 52 -1.45 12.33 18.14
C ASN A 52 -1.76 12.39 19.65
N PHE A 53 -3.03 12.18 20.01
CA PHE A 53 -3.52 12.28 21.41
C PHE A 53 -3.21 13.63 22.07
N GLY A 54 -3.23 14.72 21.31
CA GLY A 54 -2.89 16.06 21.79
C GLY A 54 -1.40 16.40 21.73
N GLY A 55 -0.52 15.46 21.37
CA GLY A 55 0.88 15.74 21.03
C GLY A 55 0.96 16.80 19.92
N GLY A 56 0.08 16.66 18.95
CA GLY A 56 -0.03 17.53 17.79
C GLY A 56 0.86 17.09 16.64
N SER A 57 0.76 17.76 15.51
CA SER A 57 1.74 17.75 14.42
C SER A 57 2.60 19.04 14.45
N TYR A 58 3.81 18.96 13.95
CA TYR A 58 4.78 20.07 13.99
C TYR A 58 5.34 20.32 12.61
N ALA A 59 5.00 21.46 12.02
CA ALA A 59 5.58 21.93 10.78
C ALA A 59 6.84 22.76 11.05
N LEU A 60 7.98 22.39 10.48
CA LEU A 60 9.23 23.13 10.58
C LEU A 60 9.26 24.26 9.53
N HIS A 61 9.38 25.49 9.98
CA HIS A 61 9.55 26.65 9.11
C HIS A 61 11.04 26.88 8.73
N LYS A 62 11.25 27.55 7.61
CA LYS A 62 12.60 27.98 7.17
C LYS A 62 13.38 28.79 8.21
N SER A 63 12.69 29.42 9.16
CA SER A 63 13.28 30.12 10.31
C SER A 63 13.81 29.22 11.41
N GLY A 64 13.65 27.89 11.28
CA GLY A 64 14.01 26.92 12.33
C GLY A 64 12.99 26.84 13.48
N ARG A 65 11.85 27.50 13.37
CA ARG A 65 10.77 27.44 14.36
C ARG A 65 9.73 26.41 13.94
N TYR A 66 9.12 25.76 14.93
CA TYR A 66 7.99 24.88 14.72
C TYR A 66 6.66 25.63 14.91
N THR A 67 5.67 25.26 14.09
CA THR A 67 4.26 25.55 14.37
C THR A 67 3.60 24.23 14.75
N ARG A 68 2.95 24.22 15.91
CA ARG A 68 2.21 23.06 16.41
C ARG A 68 0.73 23.20 16.05
N ASN A 69 0.16 22.15 15.47
CA ASN A 69 -1.28 21.98 15.24
C ASN A 69 -1.83 20.94 16.21
N SER A 70 -2.68 21.38 17.14
CA SER A 70 -3.35 20.46 18.12
C SER A 70 -4.48 19.68 17.47
N ASN A 71 -5.15 20.28 16.50
CA ASN A 71 -6.07 19.65 15.57
C ASN A 71 -5.51 19.92 14.18
N THR A 72 -5.45 18.91 13.35
CA THR A 72 -4.89 19.04 12.00
C THR A 72 -6.00 19.03 10.97
N THR A 73 -6.01 20.01 10.06
CA THR A 73 -6.95 20.09 8.96
C THR A 73 -6.17 20.28 7.66
N TYR A 74 -6.33 19.34 6.74
CA TYR A 74 -5.68 19.43 5.45
C TYR A 74 -6.49 18.76 4.35
N GLY A 75 -6.09 18.99 3.12
CA GLY A 75 -6.64 18.33 1.95
C GLY A 75 -5.58 18.20 0.87
N GLU A 76 -5.77 17.24 0.03
CA GLU A 76 -4.85 16.90 -1.05
C GLU A 76 -5.58 16.82 -2.38
N LEU A 77 -4.86 17.16 -3.43
CA LEU A 77 -5.34 17.03 -4.80
C LEU A 77 -4.23 16.53 -5.70
N TYR A 78 -4.59 15.68 -6.65
CA TYR A 78 -3.70 15.29 -7.72
C TYR A 78 -4.42 15.12 -9.06
N GLY A 79 -3.65 15.26 -10.14
CA GLY A 79 -4.05 14.91 -11.50
C GLY A 79 -2.94 14.12 -12.17
N LYS A 80 -3.31 13.02 -12.85
CA LYS A 80 -2.39 12.13 -13.55
C LYS A 80 -2.82 11.95 -15.00
N PRO A 81 -2.40 12.82 -15.94
CA PRO A 81 -2.53 12.55 -17.36
C PRO A 81 -1.64 11.38 -17.78
N MET A 82 -2.14 10.57 -18.71
CA MET A 82 -1.44 9.41 -19.26
C MET A 82 -1.65 9.24 -20.74
N LEU A 83 -0.65 8.66 -21.40
CA LEU A 83 -0.70 8.26 -22.78
C LEU A 83 -0.13 6.86 -22.91
N SER A 84 -0.87 5.95 -23.56
CA SER A 84 -0.45 4.59 -23.82
C SER A 84 -0.48 4.30 -25.31
N ALA A 85 0.38 3.38 -25.72
CA ALA A 85 0.41 2.84 -27.08
C ALA A 85 0.50 1.31 -27.01
N GLN A 86 -0.26 0.64 -27.88
CA GLN A 86 -0.16 -0.80 -28.13
C GLN A 86 -0.09 -1.04 -29.61
N TRP A 87 0.83 -1.89 -30.03
CA TRP A 87 1.00 -2.30 -31.40
C TRP A 87 0.99 -3.82 -31.53
N ASP A 88 -0.11 -4.35 -32.06
CA ASP A 88 -0.24 -5.75 -32.41
C ASP A 88 0.41 -6.02 -33.78
N THR A 89 1.53 -6.72 -33.75
CA THR A 89 2.33 -6.96 -34.95
C THR A 89 1.82 -8.16 -35.73
N ASN A 90 2.09 -8.17 -37.03
CA ASN A 90 1.85 -9.35 -37.87
C ASN A 90 2.83 -10.50 -37.60
N TRP A 91 3.83 -10.30 -36.72
CA TRP A 91 4.88 -11.27 -36.39
C TRP A 91 4.56 -12.15 -35.19
N GLY A 92 3.35 -11.98 -34.62
CA GLY A 92 2.88 -12.81 -33.50
C GLY A 92 3.30 -12.34 -32.14
N PHE A 93 3.73 -11.09 -31.97
CA PHE A 93 3.93 -10.43 -30.69
C PHE A 93 3.29 -9.04 -30.68
N SER A 94 3.03 -8.50 -29.49
CA SER A 94 2.57 -7.12 -29.31
C SER A 94 3.67 -6.30 -28.63
N ALA A 95 3.79 -5.02 -29.01
CA ALA A 95 4.63 -4.05 -28.32
C ALA A 95 3.73 -3.03 -27.60
N PHE A 96 4.14 -2.55 -26.44
CA PHE A 96 3.38 -1.57 -25.67
C PHE A 96 4.27 -0.54 -25.01
N GLY A 97 3.68 0.58 -24.62
CA GLY A 97 4.35 1.63 -23.85
C GLY A 97 3.35 2.51 -23.12
N LEU A 98 3.80 3.10 -22.03
CA LEU A 98 3.03 4.01 -21.18
C LEU A 98 3.92 5.14 -20.71
N ILE A 99 3.40 6.36 -20.80
CA ILE A 99 3.98 7.54 -20.14
C ILE A 99 2.89 8.26 -19.37
N SER A 100 3.20 8.68 -18.14
CA SER A 100 2.32 9.50 -17.32
C SER A 100 3.11 10.44 -16.43
N ALA A 101 2.46 11.53 -16.00
CA ALA A 101 2.99 12.46 -15.02
C ALA A 101 1.96 12.70 -13.93
N ILE A 102 2.39 13.06 -12.73
CA ILE A 102 1.51 13.43 -11.62
C ILE A 102 1.79 14.87 -11.21
N GLY A 103 0.75 15.71 -11.28
CA GLY A 103 0.71 16.98 -10.57
C GLY A 103 -0.05 16.83 -9.27
N SER A 104 0.54 17.24 -8.14
CA SER A 104 -0.09 17.09 -6.83
C SER A 104 0.17 18.27 -5.91
N THR A 105 -0.68 18.45 -4.91
CA THR A 105 -0.54 19.47 -3.86
C THR A 105 -1.19 19.01 -2.57
N THR A 106 -0.66 19.49 -1.43
CA THR A 106 -1.29 19.42 -0.11
C THR A 106 -1.61 20.84 0.35
N LEU A 107 -2.77 21.05 0.93
CA LEU A 107 -3.31 22.32 1.38
C LEU A 107 -3.63 22.24 2.88
N GLY A 108 -3.66 23.40 3.56
CA GLY A 108 -4.00 23.47 4.99
C GLY A 108 -2.77 23.27 5.89
N ASP A 109 -2.95 22.51 6.96
CA ASP A 109 -1.92 22.30 8.00
C ASP A 109 -0.82 21.30 7.60
N GLY A 110 -0.99 20.59 6.47
CA GLY A 110 -0.17 19.46 6.08
C GLY A 110 -0.63 18.16 6.74
N ASP A 111 0.14 17.08 6.58
CA ASP A 111 -0.18 15.79 7.18
C ASP A 111 -0.11 15.82 8.72
N ALA A 112 -0.60 14.76 9.36
CA ALA A 112 -0.71 14.68 10.81
C ALA A 112 0.46 13.96 11.50
N GLU A 113 1.54 13.66 10.80
CA GLU A 113 2.72 13.08 11.44
C GLU A 113 3.28 14.00 12.54
N SER A 114 3.91 13.43 13.56
CA SER A 114 4.43 14.16 14.71
C SER A 114 5.39 15.28 14.31
N LEU A 115 6.25 14.99 13.33
CA LEU A 115 6.97 16.01 12.56
C LEU A 115 6.40 15.94 11.16
N SER A 116 5.53 16.91 10.81
CA SER A 116 4.89 16.91 9.50
C SER A 116 5.94 16.87 8.38
N GLN A 117 5.80 15.89 7.51
CA GLN A 117 6.61 15.79 6.30
C GLN A 117 6.22 16.84 5.25
N THR A 118 5.08 17.49 5.45
CA THR A 118 4.55 18.51 4.57
C THR A 118 4.88 19.89 5.10
N SER A 119 5.63 20.66 4.35
CA SER A 119 6.01 22.04 4.69
C SER A 119 5.31 23.03 3.75
N GLY A 120 4.48 23.88 4.30
CA GLY A 120 3.74 24.89 3.54
C GLY A 120 2.65 24.28 2.67
N THR A 121 2.55 24.73 1.41
CA THR A 121 1.65 24.17 0.39
C THR A 121 2.49 23.58 -0.74
N PRO A 122 2.95 22.35 -0.60
CA PRO A 122 3.80 21.72 -1.61
C PRO A 122 3.03 21.49 -2.91
N ARG A 123 3.70 21.75 -4.04
CA ARG A 123 3.15 21.56 -5.39
C ARG A 123 4.24 21.03 -6.27
N GLN A 124 4.02 19.89 -6.87
CA GLN A 124 5.01 19.30 -7.74
C GLN A 124 4.38 18.54 -8.91
N VAL A 125 5.04 18.60 -10.06
CA VAL A 125 4.77 17.75 -11.21
C VAL A 125 5.96 16.82 -11.40
N THR A 126 5.72 15.51 -11.39
CA THR A 126 6.77 14.50 -11.56
C THR A 126 6.34 13.45 -12.57
N LEU A 127 7.34 12.87 -13.26
CA LEU A 127 7.13 11.69 -14.08
C LEU A 127 6.72 10.51 -13.19
N GLU A 128 5.65 9.79 -13.55
CA GLU A 128 5.22 8.61 -12.81
C GLU A 128 5.54 7.34 -13.58
N ASP A 129 4.89 7.10 -14.71
CA ASP A 129 5.17 5.95 -15.56
C ASP A 129 5.97 6.40 -16.79
N ALA A 130 6.97 5.61 -17.19
CA ALA A 130 7.70 5.76 -18.45
C ALA A 130 8.32 4.40 -18.80
N ASN A 131 7.50 3.49 -19.30
CA ASN A 131 7.89 2.12 -19.59
C ASN A 131 7.45 1.69 -20.97
N GLY A 132 8.02 0.58 -21.41
CA GLY A 132 7.62 -0.10 -22.62
C GLY A 132 8.10 -1.53 -22.62
N GLY A 133 7.49 -2.34 -23.47
CA GLY A 133 7.81 -3.75 -23.51
C GLY A 133 7.20 -4.47 -24.70
N ILE A 134 7.41 -5.77 -24.69
CA ILE A 134 6.85 -6.71 -25.66
C ILE A 134 6.13 -7.84 -24.96
N GLU A 135 5.01 -8.27 -25.51
CA GLU A 135 4.27 -9.46 -25.11
C GLU A 135 4.33 -10.49 -26.23
N ILE A 136 4.84 -11.67 -25.93
CA ILE A 136 5.03 -12.78 -26.84
C ILE A 136 4.10 -13.92 -26.43
N PRO A 137 3.01 -14.20 -27.15
CA PRO A 137 2.18 -15.36 -26.88
C PRO A 137 2.96 -16.64 -27.20
N LEU A 138 2.97 -17.56 -26.25
CA LEU A 138 3.62 -18.86 -26.36
C LEU A 138 2.56 -19.95 -26.54
N ARG A 139 2.82 -20.93 -27.41
CA ARG A 139 1.94 -22.08 -27.65
C ARG A 139 2.62 -23.37 -27.19
N ILE A 140 2.77 -23.50 -25.86
CA ILE A 140 3.39 -24.68 -25.28
C ILE A 140 2.29 -25.62 -24.83
N ALA A 141 2.31 -26.87 -25.28
CA ALA A 141 1.37 -27.94 -24.87
C ALA A 141 -0.13 -27.58 -25.00
N GLY A 142 -0.50 -26.71 -25.94
CA GLY A 142 -1.91 -26.35 -26.18
C GLY A 142 -2.54 -25.39 -25.18
N GLY A 143 -1.78 -24.84 -24.23
CA GLY A 143 -2.24 -23.85 -23.27
C GLY A 143 -2.07 -22.39 -23.77
N HIS A 144 -2.58 -21.45 -22.97
CA HIS A 144 -2.44 -20.03 -23.21
C HIS A 144 -1.32 -19.47 -22.32
N GLN A 145 -0.09 -19.47 -22.85
CA GLN A 145 1.06 -18.91 -22.16
C GLN A 145 1.53 -17.65 -22.86
N LYS A 146 2.15 -16.76 -22.10
CA LYS A 146 2.82 -15.58 -22.64
C LYS A 146 4.08 -15.23 -21.87
N LEU A 147 5.03 -14.64 -22.58
CA LEU A 147 6.21 -14.02 -22.05
C LEU A 147 6.11 -12.51 -22.24
N ILE A 148 6.32 -11.74 -21.18
CA ILE A 148 6.31 -10.28 -21.22
C ILE A 148 7.70 -9.82 -20.80
N ILE A 149 8.30 -8.93 -21.57
CA ILE A 149 9.56 -8.27 -21.23
C ILE A 149 9.27 -6.78 -21.20
N GLU A 150 9.42 -6.18 -20.03
CA GLU A 150 9.07 -4.80 -19.78
C GLU A 150 10.23 -4.07 -19.09
N GLY A 151 10.51 -2.84 -19.51
CA GLY A 151 11.56 -2.02 -18.93
C GLY A 151 11.16 -0.55 -18.79
N GLY A 152 11.87 0.15 -17.92
CA GLY A 152 11.63 1.55 -17.60
C GLY A 152 10.93 1.76 -16.26
N ARG A 153 10.37 2.95 -16.11
CA ARG A 153 9.68 3.35 -14.88
C ARG A 153 8.26 2.80 -14.88
N GLN A 154 7.97 1.84 -13.98
CA GLN A 154 6.76 1.01 -14.05
C GLN A 154 6.24 0.63 -12.68
N ARG A 155 4.95 0.30 -12.62
CA ARG A 155 4.36 -0.33 -11.45
C ARG A 155 4.73 -1.80 -11.40
N PHE A 156 5.07 -2.26 -10.22
CA PHE A 156 5.30 -3.67 -9.94
C PHE A 156 4.75 -4.01 -8.56
N GLN A 157 4.03 -5.10 -8.48
CA GLN A 157 3.44 -5.56 -7.23
C GLN A 157 3.45 -7.08 -7.18
N VAL A 158 3.80 -7.61 -6.02
CA VAL A 158 3.68 -9.04 -5.72
C VAL A 158 2.43 -9.23 -4.85
N ASP A 159 1.53 -10.07 -5.30
CA ASP A 159 0.24 -10.36 -4.67
C ASP A 159 -0.53 -9.10 -4.25
N ASP A 160 -0.86 -8.96 -2.98
CA ASP A 160 -1.57 -7.82 -2.43
C ASP A 160 -0.65 -6.72 -1.85
N GLY A 161 0.66 -6.86 -2.08
CA GLY A 161 1.63 -5.80 -1.83
C GLY A 161 2.14 -5.69 -0.39
N PHE A 162 2.01 -6.73 0.43
CA PHE A 162 2.53 -6.71 1.79
C PHE A 162 4.05 -6.48 1.85
N LEU A 163 4.80 -6.95 0.86
CA LEU A 163 6.25 -6.75 0.74
C LEU A 163 6.64 -5.82 -0.41
N ILE A 164 6.09 -6.05 -1.61
CA ILE A 164 6.38 -5.27 -2.81
C ILE A 164 5.09 -4.82 -3.46
N GLY A 165 4.81 -3.51 -3.45
CA GLY A 165 3.61 -2.97 -4.06
C GLY A 165 3.69 -1.49 -4.39
N LYS A 166 4.65 -0.75 -3.80
CA LYS A 166 4.78 0.68 -3.99
C LYS A 166 6.24 1.09 -4.05
N GLY A 167 6.68 1.56 -5.21
CA GLY A 167 8.07 1.97 -5.44
C GLY A 167 8.38 3.41 -5.04
N THR A 168 7.36 4.22 -4.80
CA THR A 168 7.54 5.64 -4.51
C THR A 168 6.58 6.10 -3.42
N TYR A 169 7.06 6.86 -2.46
CA TYR A 169 6.22 7.57 -1.49
C TYR A 169 6.04 9.03 -1.94
N SER A 170 4.82 9.55 -1.76
CA SER A 170 4.50 10.95 -2.03
C SER A 170 4.46 11.69 -0.71
N SER A 171 5.51 12.37 -0.32
CA SER A 171 5.59 13.08 0.95
C SER A 171 6.44 14.34 0.82
N GLY A 172 6.47 15.17 1.85
CA GLY A 172 7.30 16.35 1.92
C GLY A 172 6.95 17.35 0.82
N ASP A 173 7.90 17.65 -0.02
CA ASP A 173 7.77 18.71 -1.04
C ASP A 173 6.88 18.35 -2.24
N ARG A 174 6.45 17.10 -2.36
CA ARG A 174 5.65 16.67 -3.51
C ARG A 174 4.17 16.95 -3.36
N GLY A 175 3.66 16.97 -2.14
CA GLY A 175 2.24 16.99 -1.84
C GLY A 175 1.54 15.65 -2.11
N ALA A 176 0.29 15.57 -1.69
CA ALA A 176 -0.51 14.35 -1.72
C ALA A 176 0.19 13.18 -1.03
N TRP A 177 0.60 13.42 0.23
CA TRP A 177 1.28 12.41 1.04
C TRP A 177 0.35 11.24 1.37
N TRP A 178 -0.87 11.54 1.77
CA TRP A 178 -1.87 10.54 2.14
C TRP A 178 -2.42 9.80 0.92
N TYR A 179 -2.90 10.55 -0.08
CA TYR A 179 -3.42 9.95 -1.30
C TYR A 179 -2.35 9.14 -2.02
N ALA A 180 -1.09 9.57 -1.87
CA ALA A 180 0.11 8.89 -2.31
C ALA A 180 0.00 8.29 -3.72
N PRO A 181 -0.31 9.09 -4.76
CA PRO A 181 -0.67 8.60 -6.09
C PRO A 181 0.51 8.04 -6.89
N ARG A 182 1.71 7.98 -6.30
CA ARG A 182 2.95 7.53 -6.93
C ARG A 182 3.28 6.11 -6.51
N TYR A 183 3.41 5.21 -7.47
CA TYR A 183 3.62 3.78 -7.25
C TYR A 183 4.79 3.18 -8.02
N ALA A 184 5.27 3.90 -9.07
CA ALA A 184 6.23 3.34 -10.00
C ALA A 184 7.60 3.11 -9.38
N PHE A 185 8.15 1.93 -9.64
CA PHE A 185 9.59 1.66 -9.49
C PHE A 185 10.33 2.18 -10.71
N ALA A 186 11.54 2.65 -10.52
CA ALA A 186 12.51 2.82 -11.61
C ALA A 186 13.23 1.49 -11.87
N GLY A 187 14.09 1.47 -12.85
CA GLY A 187 15.00 0.37 -13.03
C GLY A 187 14.93 -0.31 -14.36
N PRO A 188 15.80 -1.32 -14.57
CA PRO A 188 15.90 -1.95 -15.89
C PRO A 188 14.64 -2.69 -16.29
N GLY A 189 13.98 -3.40 -15.36
CA GLY A 189 12.68 -3.97 -15.72
C GLY A 189 12.31 -5.31 -15.10
N VAL A 190 11.32 -5.94 -15.74
CA VAL A 190 10.71 -7.20 -15.32
C VAL A 190 10.53 -8.11 -16.52
N ILE A 191 10.80 -9.39 -16.34
CA ILE A 191 10.44 -10.46 -17.25
C ILE A 191 9.36 -11.29 -16.57
N LYS A 192 8.18 -11.43 -17.21
CA LYS A 192 7.02 -12.14 -16.68
C LYS A 192 6.68 -13.32 -17.57
N PHE A 193 6.55 -14.48 -16.99
CA PHE A 193 5.96 -15.65 -17.65
C PHE A 193 4.59 -15.91 -17.02
N GLU A 194 3.55 -15.94 -17.83
CA GLU A 194 2.18 -16.21 -17.39
C GLU A 194 1.63 -17.46 -18.11
N ALA A 195 0.95 -18.31 -17.35
CA ALA A 195 0.22 -19.49 -17.82
C ALA A 195 -1.13 -19.58 -17.11
N ASP A 196 -1.97 -20.56 -17.43
CA ASP A 196 -3.35 -20.68 -16.92
C ASP A 196 -3.48 -20.72 -15.41
N SER A 197 -2.49 -21.28 -14.72
CA SER A 197 -2.48 -21.44 -13.24
C SER A 197 -1.13 -21.15 -12.59
N PHE A 198 -0.24 -20.50 -13.34
CA PHE A 198 1.12 -20.27 -12.91
C PHE A 198 1.64 -18.93 -13.47
N ARG A 199 2.36 -18.19 -12.64
CA ARG A 199 3.12 -17.01 -13.03
C ARG A 199 4.50 -17.06 -12.41
N ALA A 200 5.51 -16.61 -13.13
CA ALA A 200 6.84 -16.38 -12.62
C ALA A 200 7.38 -15.05 -13.16
N ASP A 201 7.85 -14.20 -12.27
CA ASP A 201 8.47 -12.93 -12.61
C ASP A 201 9.93 -12.95 -12.17
N VAL A 202 10.81 -12.38 -12.99
CA VAL A 202 12.18 -12.04 -12.63
C VAL A 202 12.31 -10.53 -12.77
N PHE A 203 12.79 -9.86 -11.75
CA PHE A 203 12.80 -8.41 -11.70
C PHE A 203 14.14 -7.85 -11.25
N MET A 204 14.46 -6.67 -11.76
CA MET A 204 15.52 -5.80 -11.30
C MET A 204 14.94 -4.38 -11.22
N LEU A 205 14.80 -3.86 -10.04
CA LEU A 205 14.05 -2.65 -9.76
C LEU A 205 14.81 -1.71 -8.83
N GLU A 206 14.40 -0.46 -8.87
CA GLU A 206 14.88 0.60 -7.99
C GLU A 206 13.68 1.35 -7.44
N ASN A 207 13.63 1.58 -6.13
CA ASN A 207 12.59 2.44 -5.59
C ASN A 207 12.96 3.91 -5.70
N ASN A 208 11.96 4.76 -5.70
CA ASN A 208 12.10 6.20 -5.73
C ASN A 208 11.55 6.79 -4.44
N THR A 209 12.40 7.24 -3.56
CA THR A 209 11.97 7.96 -2.37
C THR A 209 12.11 9.44 -2.53
N ASN A 210 11.26 10.17 -1.82
CA ASN A 210 11.36 11.61 -1.76
C ASN A 210 12.66 12.01 -1.06
N ASN A 211 13.42 12.90 -1.70
CA ASN A 211 14.52 13.60 -1.06
C ASN A 211 14.22 15.11 -1.20
N GLU A 212 14.18 15.85 -0.11
CA GLU A 212 13.91 17.29 -0.10
C GLU A 212 14.78 18.09 -1.06
N GLN A 213 15.94 17.57 -1.41
CA GLN A 213 16.89 18.24 -2.30
C GLN A 213 16.64 17.96 -3.79
N ASP A 214 15.78 17.02 -4.12
CA ASP A 214 15.53 16.60 -5.50
C ASP A 214 14.31 17.32 -6.09
N ARG A 215 14.56 18.47 -6.65
CA ARG A 215 13.57 19.26 -7.39
C ARG A 215 13.25 18.61 -8.74
N GLY A 216 12.37 17.62 -8.75
CA GLY A 216 11.76 17.11 -9.97
C GLY A 216 12.16 15.71 -10.43
N TYR A 217 13.24 15.12 -9.91
CA TYR A 217 13.64 13.75 -10.26
C TYR A 217 13.79 12.89 -9.00
N ASP A 218 13.14 11.72 -9.03
CA ASP A 218 13.33 10.74 -7.98
C ASP A 218 14.71 10.11 -8.10
N ARG A 219 15.42 10.01 -6.99
CA ARG A 219 16.67 9.26 -6.95
C ARG A 219 16.42 7.86 -6.44
N PRO A 220 16.92 6.85 -7.15
CA PRO A 220 16.89 5.49 -6.65
C PRO A 220 17.59 5.40 -5.31
N GLN A 221 16.92 4.79 -4.33
CA GLN A 221 17.43 4.69 -2.96
C GLN A 221 17.79 3.26 -2.59
N THR A 222 17.03 2.30 -3.11
CA THR A 222 17.24 0.88 -2.91
C THR A 222 17.15 0.19 -4.27
N LYS A 223 18.23 -0.50 -4.65
CA LYS A 223 18.29 -1.34 -5.85
C LYS A 223 18.20 -2.80 -5.45
N PHE A 224 17.29 -3.52 -6.01
CA PHE A 224 17.06 -4.92 -5.67
C PHE A 224 16.72 -5.77 -6.89
N GLU A 225 17.06 -7.03 -6.80
CA GLU A 225 16.80 -8.01 -7.86
C GLU A 225 16.30 -9.30 -7.27
N GLY A 226 15.40 -9.97 -7.98
CA GLY A 226 14.78 -11.17 -7.46
C GLY A 226 13.80 -11.81 -8.40
N PHE A 227 13.03 -12.70 -7.83
CA PHE A 227 11.96 -13.40 -8.53
C PHE A 227 10.76 -13.62 -7.62
N ASP A 228 9.60 -13.78 -8.22
CA ASP A 228 8.44 -14.41 -7.58
C ASP A 228 7.87 -15.53 -8.44
N VAL A 229 7.23 -16.47 -7.78
CA VAL A 229 6.55 -17.60 -8.42
C VAL A 229 5.22 -17.81 -7.74
N THR A 230 4.15 -17.68 -8.51
CA THR A 230 2.77 -17.81 -8.03
C THR A 230 2.08 -18.99 -8.68
N TRP A 231 1.53 -19.90 -7.87
CA TRP A 231 0.53 -20.87 -8.27
C TRP A 231 -0.85 -20.37 -7.85
N PHE A 232 -1.80 -20.47 -8.74
CA PHE A 232 -3.14 -19.98 -8.45
C PHE A 232 -4.23 -20.86 -9.07
N ARG A 233 -5.41 -20.78 -8.48
CA ARG A 233 -6.64 -21.35 -8.99
C ARG A 233 -7.55 -20.22 -9.43
N ASN A 234 -8.02 -20.28 -10.67
CA ASN A 234 -8.95 -19.29 -11.21
C ASN A 234 -10.36 -19.49 -10.66
N LYS A 235 -11.13 -18.40 -10.61
CA LYS A 235 -12.57 -18.46 -10.33
C LYS A 235 -13.28 -19.23 -11.44
N PRO A 236 -14.30 -20.04 -11.11
CA PRO A 236 -15.11 -20.71 -12.13
C PRO A 236 -15.71 -19.69 -13.10
N GLY A 237 -15.45 -19.86 -14.40
CA GLY A 237 -15.91 -18.94 -15.45
C GLY A 237 -15.09 -17.67 -15.61
N GLY A 238 -13.96 -17.56 -14.95
CA GLY A 238 -12.98 -16.49 -15.16
C GLY A 238 -12.44 -16.56 -16.58
N LYS A 239 -12.29 -15.40 -17.21
CA LYS A 239 -11.83 -15.31 -18.61
C LYS A 239 -10.30 -15.35 -18.78
N GLY A 240 -9.56 -15.66 -17.70
CA GLY A 240 -8.10 -15.74 -17.71
C GLY A 240 -7.39 -14.41 -17.99
N GLY A 241 -8.06 -13.29 -17.72
CA GLY A 241 -7.56 -11.98 -18.13
C GLY A 241 -6.63 -11.29 -17.12
N SER A 242 -6.67 -11.68 -15.85
CA SER A 242 -5.83 -11.07 -14.82
C SER A 242 -5.50 -12.05 -13.72
N VAL A 243 -4.22 -12.19 -13.44
CA VAL A 243 -3.70 -13.04 -12.35
C VAL A 243 -4.28 -12.64 -10.99
N TYR A 244 -4.69 -11.39 -10.81
CA TYR A 244 -5.18 -10.87 -9.54
C TYR A 244 -6.71 -10.81 -9.42
N GLU A 245 -7.43 -10.52 -10.49
CA GLU A 245 -8.89 -10.37 -10.45
C GLU A 245 -9.64 -11.70 -10.54
N ASP A 246 -9.11 -12.66 -11.30
CA ASP A 246 -9.74 -13.95 -11.54
C ASP A 246 -9.25 -15.07 -10.62
N ARG A 247 -8.31 -14.78 -9.72
CA ARG A 247 -7.83 -15.74 -8.74
C ARG A 247 -8.91 -16.08 -7.71
N GLU A 248 -9.16 -17.36 -7.52
CA GLU A 248 -9.95 -17.85 -6.38
C GLU A 248 -9.06 -18.13 -5.16
N ALA A 249 -7.86 -18.63 -5.39
CA ALA A 249 -6.83 -18.86 -4.36
C ALA A 249 -5.44 -18.86 -4.99
N TYR A 250 -4.42 -18.54 -4.20
CA TYR A 250 -3.02 -18.53 -4.64
C TYR A 250 -2.04 -18.86 -3.52
N VAL A 251 -0.85 -19.25 -3.93
CA VAL A 251 0.36 -19.33 -3.10
C VAL A 251 1.52 -18.76 -3.91
N THR A 252 2.27 -17.84 -3.31
CA THR A 252 3.41 -17.17 -3.94
C THR A 252 4.66 -17.36 -3.08
N LEU A 253 5.76 -17.66 -3.73
CA LEU A 253 7.10 -17.62 -3.16
C LEU A 253 7.87 -16.46 -3.79
N THR A 254 8.38 -15.55 -2.97
CA THR A 254 9.16 -14.40 -3.41
C THR A 254 10.55 -14.43 -2.77
N TYR A 255 11.55 -14.07 -3.55
CA TYR A 255 12.90 -13.82 -3.05
C TYR A 255 13.51 -12.63 -3.76
N PHE A 256 14.20 -11.77 -3.01
CA PHE A 256 15.06 -10.76 -3.60
C PHE A 256 16.30 -10.47 -2.76
N HIS A 257 17.30 -9.92 -3.44
CA HIS A 257 18.54 -9.43 -2.87
C HIS A 257 18.68 -7.93 -3.10
N VAL A 258 19.03 -7.19 -2.07
CA VAL A 258 19.32 -5.76 -2.17
C VAL A 258 20.78 -5.56 -2.57
N ARG A 259 20.99 -5.06 -3.78
CA ARG A 259 22.34 -4.82 -4.34
C ARG A 259 22.98 -3.55 -3.81
N ASP A 260 22.15 -2.51 -3.59
CA ASP A 260 22.62 -1.20 -3.19
C ASP A 260 21.50 -0.47 -2.44
N ALA A 261 21.84 0.24 -1.39
CA ALA A 261 20.92 1.08 -0.66
C ALA A 261 21.60 2.39 -0.26
N ASN A 262 21.05 3.51 -0.67
CA ASN A 262 21.59 4.82 -0.36
C ASN A 262 21.19 5.27 1.05
N ILE A 263 22.13 5.82 1.79
CA ILE A 263 22.00 6.18 3.21
C ILE A 263 21.38 7.56 3.43
N SER A 264 21.25 8.39 2.40
CA SER A 264 21.07 9.83 2.53
C SER A 264 19.64 10.32 2.73
N SER A 265 18.66 9.46 2.90
CA SER A 265 17.25 9.89 3.09
C SER A 265 16.92 10.11 4.55
N THR A 266 16.44 11.30 4.88
CA THR A 266 15.97 11.70 6.22
C THR A 266 14.57 11.22 6.55
N TYR A 267 13.79 10.76 5.55
CA TYR A 267 12.37 10.46 5.69
C TYR A 267 12.03 8.96 5.70
N ASP A 268 13.02 8.10 5.78
CA ASP A 268 12.75 6.68 5.89
C ASP A 268 12.95 6.21 7.32
N TYR A 269 11.90 5.61 7.88
CA TYR A 269 11.89 5.04 9.22
C TYR A 269 12.89 3.89 9.42
N SER A 270 13.41 3.33 8.35
CA SER A 270 14.48 2.32 8.41
C SER A 270 15.80 2.94 7.99
N SER A 271 16.83 2.65 8.77
CA SER A 271 18.20 2.96 8.37
C SER A 271 18.57 2.12 7.14
N ARG A 272 18.59 2.75 5.99
CA ARG A 272 18.78 2.07 4.70
C ARG A 272 20.13 1.45 4.48
N ALA A 273 21.13 1.86 5.25
CA ALA A 273 22.42 1.18 5.25
C ALA A 273 22.30 -0.30 5.63
N ASP A 274 21.28 -0.64 6.42
CA ASP A 274 21.03 -2.03 6.82
C ASP A 274 20.48 -2.87 5.67
N ARG A 275 19.89 -2.26 4.66
CA ARG A 275 19.37 -2.95 3.47
C ARG A 275 20.48 -3.44 2.55
N ASN A 276 21.62 -2.74 2.49
CA ASN A 276 22.67 -3.08 1.55
C ASN A 276 23.21 -4.51 1.79
N GLY A 277 23.07 -5.40 0.82
CA GLY A 277 23.39 -6.81 0.95
C GLY A 277 22.31 -7.68 1.60
N MET A 278 21.12 -7.14 1.90
CA MET A 278 20.03 -7.89 2.53
C MET A 278 19.40 -8.90 1.57
N ASN A 279 19.11 -10.08 2.11
CA ASN A 279 18.31 -11.10 1.45
C ASN A 279 16.92 -11.13 2.10
N VAL A 280 15.88 -11.19 1.27
CA VAL A 280 14.49 -11.22 1.71
C VAL A 280 13.79 -12.38 1.02
N ALA A 281 13.10 -13.20 1.82
CA ALA A 281 12.27 -14.29 1.34
C ALA A 281 10.86 -14.16 1.91
N ALA A 282 9.84 -14.39 1.09
CA ALA A 282 8.45 -14.34 1.51
C ALA A 282 7.65 -15.52 0.99
N LEU A 283 6.67 -15.94 1.78
CA LEU A 283 5.64 -16.89 1.41
C LEU A 283 4.29 -16.22 1.64
N SER A 284 3.56 -16.00 0.54
CA SER A 284 2.24 -15.38 0.57
C SER A 284 1.17 -16.38 0.13
N TRP A 285 -0.01 -16.28 0.68
CA TRP A 285 -1.16 -17.09 0.26
C TRP A 285 -2.45 -16.30 0.43
N GLY A 286 -3.43 -16.64 -0.37
CA GLY A 286 -4.70 -15.95 -0.25
C GLY A 286 -5.85 -16.56 -1.01
N GLY A 287 -7.05 -16.13 -0.64
CA GLY A 287 -8.30 -16.44 -1.31
C GLY A 287 -9.18 -17.46 -0.61
N LYS A 288 -9.96 -18.20 -1.39
CA LYS A 288 -10.88 -19.24 -0.89
C LYS A 288 -10.17 -20.57 -0.91
N PRO A 289 -9.91 -21.20 0.24
CA PRO A 289 -9.31 -22.53 0.28
C PRO A 289 -10.28 -23.58 -0.34
N ILE A 290 -9.76 -24.75 -0.65
CA ILE A 290 -10.59 -25.87 -1.14
C ILE A 290 -11.59 -26.25 -0.04
N PRO A 291 -12.91 -26.27 -0.33
CA PRO A 291 -13.89 -26.66 0.67
C PRO A 291 -13.65 -28.09 1.15
N ILE A 292 -13.45 -28.25 2.45
CA ILE A 292 -13.27 -29.57 3.08
C ILE A 292 -14.43 -29.78 4.03
N LYS A 293 -15.44 -30.55 3.59
CA LYS A 293 -16.67 -30.79 4.37
C LYS A 293 -16.39 -31.35 5.76
N GLN A 294 -15.40 -32.24 5.87
CA GLN A 294 -15.01 -32.87 7.14
C GLN A 294 -14.48 -31.89 8.17
N LEU A 295 -13.91 -30.75 7.72
CA LEU A 295 -13.40 -29.69 8.57
C LEU A 295 -14.36 -28.49 8.68
N GLY A 296 -15.56 -28.56 8.10
CA GLY A 296 -16.53 -27.46 8.09
C GLY A 296 -16.11 -26.26 7.23
N ILE A 297 -15.06 -26.38 6.42
CA ILE A 297 -14.56 -25.32 5.55
C ILE A 297 -15.51 -25.17 4.37
N SER A 298 -16.22 -24.05 4.31
CA SER A 298 -17.18 -23.71 3.26
C SER A 298 -16.55 -22.82 2.18
N LYS A 299 -17.25 -22.71 1.04
CA LYS A 299 -16.90 -21.79 -0.05
C LYS A 299 -16.94 -20.29 0.33
N ASN A 300 -17.51 -19.97 1.49
CA ASN A 300 -17.61 -18.62 2.01
C ASN A 300 -16.44 -18.25 2.93
N PHE A 301 -15.61 -19.20 3.27
CA PHE A 301 -14.42 -18.98 4.07
C PHE A 301 -13.31 -18.38 3.20
N THR A 302 -12.61 -17.40 3.73
CA THR A 302 -11.42 -16.80 3.12
C THR A 302 -10.23 -16.94 4.06
N PHE A 303 -9.05 -17.06 3.49
CA PHE A 303 -7.84 -17.20 4.26
C PHE A 303 -6.67 -16.53 3.53
N TYR A 304 -6.11 -15.50 4.15
CA TYR A 304 -4.97 -14.79 3.61
C TYR A 304 -3.84 -14.74 4.63
N GLY A 305 -2.63 -14.59 4.15
CA GLY A 305 -1.48 -14.41 4.99
C GLY A 305 -0.21 -14.18 4.19
N ASP A 306 0.77 -13.66 4.91
CA ASP A 306 2.11 -13.43 4.40
C ASP A 306 3.11 -13.68 5.52
N PHE A 307 4.26 -14.22 5.19
CA PHE A 307 5.41 -14.37 6.06
C PHE A 307 6.66 -13.93 5.32
N VAL A 308 7.33 -12.91 5.84
CA VAL A 308 8.55 -12.34 5.28
C VAL A 308 9.70 -12.54 6.26
N ALA A 309 10.82 -13.03 5.78
CA ALA A 309 12.07 -13.15 6.53
C ALA A 309 13.16 -12.29 5.89
N GLU A 310 13.89 -11.54 6.70
CA GLU A 310 14.96 -10.63 6.33
C GLU A 310 16.25 -11.06 6.98
N GLU A 311 17.30 -11.24 6.19
CA GLU A 311 18.64 -11.58 6.68
C GLU A 311 19.69 -10.69 6.00
N ASN A 312 20.59 -10.10 6.81
CA ASN A 312 21.79 -9.46 6.32
C ASN A 312 22.94 -9.77 7.27
N ARG A 313 24.02 -10.40 6.79
CA ARG A 313 25.17 -10.79 7.60
C ARG A 313 26.24 -9.71 7.68
N HIS A 314 26.17 -8.70 6.85
CA HIS A 314 27.15 -7.60 6.77
C HIS A 314 26.43 -6.25 6.58
N PRO A 315 25.49 -5.90 7.48
CA PRO A 315 24.78 -4.64 7.36
C PRO A 315 25.73 -3.47 7.65
N GLY A 316 25.39 -2.31 7.07
CA GLY A 316 25.99 -1.06 7.48
C GLY A 316 25.60 -0.63 8.90
N ASN A 317 25.90 0.58 9.29
CA ASN A 317 25.50 1.22 10.56
C ASN A 317 25.99 0.53 11.85
N GLY A 318 27.09 -0.22 11.80
CA GLY A 318 27.69 -0.82 13.00
C GLY A 318 27.00 -2.07 13.55
N TYR A 319 25.92 -2.55 12.92
CA TYR A 319 25.36 -3.86 13.24
C TYR A 319 26.24 -4.98 12.67
N LYS A 320 26.20 -6.14 13.33
CA LYS A 320 26.86 -7.37 12.83
C LYS A 320 25.95 -8.19 11.93
N SER A 321 24.63 -8.15 12.18
CA SER A 321 23.63 -8.80 11.36
C SER A 321 22.26 -8.15 11.49
N VAL A 322 21.41 -8.37 10.50
CA VAL A 322 19.96 -8.16 10.55
C VAL A 322 19.29 -9.54 10.53
N GLU A 323 18.35 -9.74 11.42
CA GLU A 323 17.53 -10.95 11.54
C GLU A 323 16.11 -10.51 11.91
N ALA A 324 15.26 -10.29 10.91
CA ALA A 324 13.94 -9.73 11.15
C ALA A 324 12.85 -10.51 10.39
N TYR A 325 11.61 -10.32 10.80
CA TYR A 325 10.46 -10.89 10.11
C TYR A 325 9.22 -10.01 10.25
N GLY A 326 8.37 -10.08 9.21
CA GLY A 326 7.01 -9.54 9.23
C GLY A 326 6.02 -10.62 8.83
N MET A 327 4.82 -10.59 9.39
CA MET A 327 3.78 -11.53 9.01
C MET A 327 2.38 -10.98 9.27
N PHE A 328 1.42 -11.48 8.52
CA PHE A 328 0.03 -11.40 8.90
C PHE A 328 -0.71 -12.71 8.60
N PHE A 329 -1.86 -12.86 9.23
CA PHE A 329 -2.71 -14.03 9.15
C PHE A 329 -4.17 -13.59 9.27
N GLU A 330 -5.00 -13.91 8.27
CA GLU A 330 -6.34 -13.35 8.12
C GLU A 330 -7.37 -14.41 7.70
N PRO A 331 -7.99 -15.14 8.64
CA PRO A 331 -9.20 -15.89 8.38
C PRO A 331 -10.41 -14.97 8.28
N GLY A 332 -11.29 -15.26 7.33
CA GLY A 332 -12.51 -14.49 7.12
C GLY A 332 -13.69 -15.34 6.67
N TYR A 333 -14.89 -14.80 6.81
CA TYR A 333 -16.12 -15.47 6.40
C TYR A 333 -17.14 -14.50 5.83
N THR A 334 -17.72 -14.86 4.68
CA THR A 334 -18.80 -14.09 4.04
C THR A 334 -20.14 -14.77 4.29
N PHE A 335 -21.08 -14.07 4.92
CA PHE A 335 -22.44 -14.54 5.13
C PHE A 335 -23.29 -14.33 3.87
N SER A 336 -23.03 -15.12 2.84
CA SER A 336 -23.62 -14.96 1.50
C SER A 336 -25.15 -15.13 1.46
N MET A 337 -25.75 -15.67 2.52
CA MET A 337 -27.20 -15.83 2.66
C MET A 337 -27.91 -14.58 3.17
N LEU A 338 -27.17 -13.62 3.75
CA LEU A 338 -27.75 -12.37 4.26
C LEU A 338 -27.80 -11.32 3.14
N PRO A 339 -28.80 -10.40 3.18
CA PRO A 339 -29.00 -9.41 2.12
C PRO A 339 -27.78 -8.52 1.85
N TRP A 340 -27.06 -8.13 2.90
CA TRP A 340 -25.87 -7.28 2.81
C TRP A 340 -24.59 -8.05 2.52
N LYS A 341 -24.67 -9.42 2.48
CA LYS A 341 -23.52 -10.30 2.34
C LYS A 341 -22.37 -9.91 3.27
N PRO A 342 -22.61 -9.72 4.58
CA PRO A 342 -21.57 -9.24 5.48
C PRO A 342 -20.36 -10.15 5.42
N HIS A 343 -19.19 -9.54 5.42
CA HIS A 343 -17.90 -10.21 5.52
C HIS A 343 -17.24 -9.82 6.84
N ILE A 344 -16.91 -10.80 7.66
CA ILE A 344 -16.12 -10.63 8.87
C ILE A 344 -14.77 -11.27 8.68
N PHE A 345 -13.72 -10.61 9.13
CA PHE A 345 -12.42 -11.26 9.29
C PHE A 345 -11.72 -10.79 10.56
N TYR A 346 -10.80 -11.62 10.99
CA TYR A 346 -9.80 -11.29 12.01
C TYR A 346 -8.45 -11.28 11.34
N ARG A 347 -7.62 -10.25 11.58
CA ARG A 347 -6.23 -10.21 11.15
C ARG A 347 -5.32 -10.04 12.36
N TYR A 348 -4.35 -10.94 12.45
CA TYR A 348 -3.19 -10.77 13.30
C TYR A 348 -2.01 -10.36 12.46
N THR A 349 -1.37 -9.24 12.80
CA THR A 349 -0.17 -8.76 12.14
C THR A 349 0.95 -8.60 13.15
N ARG A 350 2.17 -8.98 12.78
CA ARG A 350 3.33 -8.84 13.63
C ARG A 350 4.55 -8.43 12.83
N PHE A 351 5.17 -7.34 13.24
CA PHE A 351 6.44 -6.84 12.74
C PHE A 351 7.48 -6.97 13.84
N SER A 352 8.51 -7.81 13.64
CA SER A 352 9.56 -8.02 14.63
C SER A 352 10.26 -6.73 15.06
N GLY A 353 10.84 -6.71 16.24
CA GLY A 353 11.42 -5.51 16.85
C GLY A 353 12.70 -5.76 17.66
N ASN A 354 13.36 -4.67 18.01
CA ASN A 354 14.61 -4.68 18.75
C ASN A 354 14.38 -4.59 20.26
N LYS A 355 14.53 -5.71 20.97
CA LYS A 355 14.54 -5.67 22.43
C LYS A 355 15.72 -4.87 22.99
N ASN A 356 16.85 -4.93 22.32
CA ASN A 356 18.08 -4.22 22.69
C ASN A 356 18.54 -3.34 21.52
N PRO A 357 18.14 -2.05 21.46
CA PRO A 357 18.51 -1.15 20.38
C PRO A 357 20.00 -0.85 20.29
N THR A 358 20.77 -1.08 21.38
CA THR A 358 22.24 -0.94 21.40
C THR A 358 22.96 -2.27 21.10
N GLY A 359 22.21 -3.32 20.78
CA GLY A 359 22.77 -4.62 20.43
C GLY A 359 23.42 -4.63 19.05
N THR A 360 24.19 -5.66 18.77
CA THR A 360 24.88 -5.83 17.49
C THR A 360 24.02 -6.52 16.42
N VAL A 361 22.87 -7.07 16.79
CA VAL A 361 21.90 -7.70 15.89
C VAL A 361 20.66 -6.84 15.80
N LYS A 362 20.31 -6.37 14.62
CA LYS A 362 19.07 -5.64 14.37
C LYS A 362 17.95 -6.66 14.11
N ARG A 363 16.82 -6.52 14.82
CA ARG A 363 15.62 -7.36 14.68
C ARG A 363 14.36 -6.57 14.33
N GLY A 364 14.49 -5.28 14.12
CA GLY A 364 13.38 -4.44 13.64
C GLY A 364 13.09 -4.76 12.17
N TYR A 365 11.85 -5.16 11.88
CA TYR A 365 11.38 -5.43 10.54
C TYR A 365 11.43 -4.18 9.67
N ASP A 366 11.78 -4.34 8.41
CA ASP A 366 11.75 -3.31 7.39
C ASP A 366 10.57 -3.60 6.44
N THR A 367 9.59 -2.75 6.41
CA THR A 367 8.41 -2.93 5.56
C THR A 367 8.68 -2.78 4.06
N PHE A 368 9.90 -2.41 3.68
CA PHE A 368 10.35 -2.20 2.30
C PHE A 368 9.37 -1.35 1.49
N PHE A 369 8.60 -2.00 0.60
CA PHE A 369 7.76 -1.39 -0.41
C PHE A 369 6.29 -1.73 -0.15
N LEU A 370 5.91 -1.80 1.12
CA LEU A 370 4.56 -2.07 1.55
C LEU A 370 3.56 -1.17 0.82
N TYR A 371 2.55 -1.80 0.24
CA TYR A 371 1.42 -1.13 -0.35
C TYR A 371 0.25 -1.10 0.63
N ASP A 372 -0.42 0.02 0.72
CA ASP A 372 -1.64 0.19 1.48
C ASP A 372 -2.89 -0.39 0.78
N GLY A 373 -2.68 -1.42 -0.02
CA GLY A 373 -3.73 -2.05 -0.84
C GLY A 373 -4.96 -2.44 -0.05
N ARG A 374 -6.12 -1.99 -0.52
CA ARG A 374 -7.43 -2.22 0.09
C ARG A 374 -8.00 -3.51 -0.46
N ARG A 375 -7.94 -4.57 0.31
CA ARG A 375 -8.53 -5.84 -0.09
C ARG A 375 -9.97 -5.98 0.43
N TYR A 376 -10.14 -5.90 1.72
CA TYR A 376 -11.43 -5.93 2.41
C TYR A 376 -11.59 -4.77 3.38
N THR A 377 -10.49 -4.12 3.74
CA THR A 377 -10.44 -3.00 4.67
C THR A 377 -10.11 -1.71 3.98
N TYR A 378 -10.62 -0.65 4.49
CA TYR A 378 -10.12 0.69 4.28
C TYR A 378 -8.71 0.79 4.90
N GLY A 379 -7.76 1.46 4.24
CA GLY A 379 -6.40 1.60 4.74
C GLY A 379 -5.48 0.37 4.57
N GLY A 380 -5.98 -0.76 4.08
CA GLY A 380 -5.15 -1.91 3.72
C GLY A 380 -4.37 -2.53 4.88
N TYR A 381 -3.05 -2.43 4.84
CA TYR A 381 -2.16 -2.97 5.90
C TYR A 381 -1.79 -1.93 6.97
N TRP A 382 -2.17 -0.68 6.81
CA TRP A 382 -2.05 0.32 7.85
C TRP A 382 -3.09 0.03 8.93
N PRO A 383 -2.70 -0.06 10.20
CA PRO A 383 -3.61 -0.46 11.25
C PRO A 383 -4.37 0.73 11.82
N GLY A 384 -5.46 1.09 11.18
CA GLY A 384 -6.33 2.21 11.56
C GLY A 384 -5.94 3.55 10.95
N GLU A 385 -6.87 4.46 10.92
CA GLU A 385 -6.76 5.77 10.25
C GLU A 385 -6.15 6.84 11.18
N ILE A 386 -5.92 6.50 12.45
CA ILE A 386 -5.41 7.44 13.45
C ILE A 386 -4.01 7.03 13.93
N VAL A 387 -3.91 5.89 14.61
CA VAL A 387 -2.68 5.52 15.31
C VAL A 387 -1.70 4.81 14.40
N GLY A 388 -2.17 3.86 13.62
CA GLY A 388 -1.32 3.12 12.69
C GLY A 388 -0.76 3.99 11.59
N MET A 389 -1.48 5.03 11.22
CA MET A 389 -1.08 5.92 10.15
C MET A 389 -0.09 6.99 10.59
N TYR A 390 -0.28 7.56 11.78
CA TYR A 390 0.46 8.76 12.16
C TYR A 390 1.40 8.58 13.36
N LEU A 391 1.21 7.54 14.15
CA LEU A 391 1.91 7.40 15.43
C LEU A 391 2.65 6.07 15.60
N ALA A 392 2.06 4.95 15.19
CA ALA A 392 2.65 3.64 15.38
C ALA A 392 3.69 3.33 14.28
N PRO A 393 4.89 2.85 14.65
CA PRO A 393 5.86 2.39 13.66
C PRO A 393 5.38 1.06 13.05
N LEU A 394 5.71 0.81 11.79
CA LEU A 394 5.51 -0.50 11.17
C LEU A 394 6.69 -1.45 11.45
N SER A 395 7.22 -1.38 12.66
CA SER A 395 8.28 -2.22 13.20
C SER A 395 8.09 -2.34 14.70
N ASP A 396 8.48 -3.44 15.31
CA ASP A 396 8.27 -3.70 16.74
C ASP A 396 6.80 -3.61 17.17
N LEU A 397 5.90 -4.05 16.28
CA LEU A 397 4.46 -3.84 16.40
C LEU A 397 3.69 -5.17 16.32
N GLU A 398 2.67 -5.29 17.15
CA GLU A 398 1.68 -6.36 17.15
C GLU A 398 0.29 -5.75 17.05
N ILE A 399 -0.55 -6.29 16.14
CA ILE A 399 -1.85 -5.73 15.82
C ILE A 399 -2.88 -6.85 15.78
N HIS A 400 -3.98 -6.66 16.50
CA HIS A 400 -5.19 -7.45 16.39
C HIS A 400 -6.26 -6.60 15.72
N GLN A 401 -6.79 -7.06 14.60
CA GLN A 401 -7.79 -6.34 13.82
C GLN A 401 -9.02 -7.23 13.63
N ILE A 402 -10.20 -6.66 13.80
CA ILE A 402 -11.48 -7.29 13.47
C ILE A 402 -12.25 -6.34 12.57
N ASP A 403 -12.64 -6.81 11.41
CA ASP A 403 -13.42 -6.04 10.45
C ASP A 403 -14.76 -6.69 10.17
N LEU A 404 -15.77 -5.86 10.08
CA LEU A 404 -17.09 -6.21 9.57
C LEU A 404 -17.45 -5.27 8.43
N THR A 405 -17.55 -5.79 7.22
CA THR A 405 -17.94 -5.01 6.05
C THR A 405 -19.22 -5.59 5.42
N GLY A 406 -19.97 -4.77 4.68
CA GLY A 406 -21.17 -5.23 4.00
C GLY A 406 -21.54 -4.32 2.84
N ILE A 407 -22.36 -4.86 1.94
CA ILE A 407 -22.84 -4.16 0.75
C ILE A 407 -24.36 -4.08 0.85
N PRO A 408 -24.90 -2.99 1.46
CA PRO A 408 -26.35 -2.79 1.50
C PRO A 408 -26.93 -2.77 0.08
N PRO A 409 -28.12 -3.37 -0.16
CA PRO A 409 -28.76 -3.36 -1.47
C PRO A 409 -29.43 -1.99 -1.71
N VAL A 410 -28.67 -0.92 -1.65
CA VAL A 410 -29.11 0.47 -1.81
C VAL A 410 -28.40 1.08 -3.00
N HIS A 411 -29.16 1.65 -3.91
CA HIS A 411 -28.66 2.41 -5.05
C HIS A 411 -29.14 3.86 -4.88
N LEU A 412 -28.20 4.80 -4.67
CA LEU A 412 -28.55 6.18 -4.33
C LEU A 412 -28.71 7.08 -5.56
N PHE A 413 -27.93 6.82 -6.62
CA PHE A 413 -27.89 7.70 -7.80
C PHE A 413 -28.19 6.97 -9.10
N LYS A 414 -27.72 5.71 -9.26
CA LYS A 414 -27.85 4.90 -10.47
C LYS A 414 -28.16 3.45 -10.10
N LYS A 415 -28.74 2.71 -11.03
CA LYS A 415 -29.13 1.30 -10.84
C LYS A 415 -27.91 0.37 -10.58
N ASP A 416 -26.75 0.72 -11.10
CA ASP A 416 -25.53 -0.11 -11.05
C ASP A 416 -24.47 0.49 -10.11
N ASP A 417 -24.85 1.49 -9.30
CA ASP A 417 -23.98 2.02 -8.26
C ASP A 417 -23.94 1.10 -7.03
N GLU A 418 -22.93 1.26 -6.19
CA GLU A 418 -22.75 0.40 -5.02
C GLU A 418 -22.23 1.18 -3.82
N LEU A 419 -22.83 0.91 -2.67
CA LEU A 419 -22.37 1.37 -1.36
C LEU A 419 -21.78 0.18 -0.61
N LYS A 420 -20.55 0.32 -0.12
CA LYS A 420 -19.92 -0.59 0.85
C LYS A 420 -19.73 0.15 2.15
N VAL A 421 -20.11 -0.46 3.25
CA VAL A 421 -19.95 0.08 4.61
C VAL A 421 -19.07 -0.86 5.44
N GLY A 422 -18.33 -0.29 6.39
CA GLY A 422 -17.44 -1.05 7.26
C GLY A 422 -17.34 -0.49 8.67
N VAL A 423 -17.05 -1.40 9.60
CA VAL A 423 -16.62 -1.10 10.97
C VAL A 423 -15.33 -1.88 11.19
N HIS A 424 -14.31 -1.21 11.68
CA HIS A 424 -12.96 -1.73 11.83
C HIS A 424 -12.51 -1.50 13.26
N PHE A 425 -12.04 -2.54 13.92
CA PHE A 425 -11.48 -2.46 15.26
C PHE A 425 -10.02 -2.88 15.23
N TYR A 426 -9.18 -2.12 15.93
CA TYR A 426 -7.75 -2.39 16.06
C TYR A 426 -7.32 -2.30 17.53
N ASP A 427 -6.55 -3.29 17.98
CA ASP A 427 -5.74 -3.25 19.21
C ASP A 427 -4.27 -3.26 18.78
N LEU A 428 -3.54 -2.20 19.15
CA LEU A 428 -2.15 -2.01 18.78
C LEU A 428 -1.26 -2.08 20.01
N SER A 429 -0.21 -2.89 19.94
CA SER A 429 0.76 -3.04 21.01
C SER A 429 2.19 -3.11 20.47
N LEU A 430 3.14 -2.50 21.18
CA LEU A 430 4.57 -2.72 20.93
C LEU A 430 4.97 -4.15 21.35
N ILE A 431 5.89 -4.78 20.63
CA ILE A 431 6.52 -6.03 21.10
C ILE A 431 7.53 -5.71 22.19
N HIS A 432 8.34 -4.66 22.00
CA HIS A 432 9.32 -4.18 22.96
C HIS A 432 9.26 -2.66 23.09
N THR A 433 9.03 -2.14 24.26
CA THR A 433 9.02 -0.67 24.49
C THR A 433 10.40 -0.03 24.32
N THR A 434 11.45 -0.77 24.64
CA THR A 434 12.85 -0.31 24.54
C THR A 434 13.29 -0.11 23.09
N GLY A 435 12.76 -0.87 22.13
CA GLY A 435 13.01 -0.70 20.70
C GLY A 435 12.59 0.68 20.18
N MET A 436 11.58 1.26 20.82
CA MET A 436 11.06 2.60 20.52
C MET A 436 11.62 3.69 21.44
N GLY A 437 12.71 3.42 22.15
CA GLY A 437 13.32 4.39 23.09
C GLY A 437 12.49 4.64 24.35
N LEU A 438 11.44 3.86 24.61
CA LEU A 438 10.64 3.97 25.82
C LEU A 438 11.25 3.17 26.97
N LYS A 439 10.82 3.48 28.20
CA LYS A 439 11.27 2.72 29.38
C LYS A 439 10.77 1.28 29.32
N ALA A 440 11.58 0.32 29.71
CA ALA A 440 11.23 -1.11 29.76
C ALA A 440 10.01 -1.39 30.66
N SER A 441 9.74 -0.54 31.66
CA SER A 441 8.58 -0.62 32.55
C SER A 441 7.29 -0.04 31.95
N THR A 442 7.33 0.59 30.78
CA THR A 442 6.13 1.11 30.10
C THR A 442 5.27 -0.06 29.62
N ASN A 443 3.96 -0.01 29.87
CA ASN A 443 3.04 -0.99 29.32
C ASN A 443 3.05 -0.88 27.77
N ARG A 444 3.07 -2.02 27.07
CA ARG A 444 3.23 -2.11 25.61
C ARG A 444 2.03 -1.62 24.79
N HIS A 445 0.83 -1.57 25.40
CA HIS A 445 -0.39 -1.19 24.70
C HIS A 445 -0.29 0.26 24.17
N ILE A 446 -0.47 0.42 22.86
CA ILE A 446 -0.46 1.71 22.17
C ILE A 446 -1.86 2.31 22.20
N SER A 447 -2.83 1.60 21.64
CA SER A 447 -4.22 2.08 21.54
C SER A 447 -5.19 0.98 21.17
N ASP A 448 -6.46 1.21 21.53
CA ASP A 448 -7.63 0.66 20.85
C ASP A 448 -8.16 1.72 19.86
N GLU A 449 -8.58 1.30 18.66
CA GLU A 449 -9.12 2.20 17.65
C GLU A 449 -10.35 1.58 17.00
N VAL A 450 -11.37 2.40 16.74
CA VAL A 450 -12.60 2.00 16.04
C VAL A 450 -12.83 2.98 14.90
N ASP A 451 -12.87 2.46 13.68
CA ASP A 451 -13.13 3.23 12.48
C ASP A 451 -14.42 2.79 11.78
N PHE A 452 -15.06 3.73 11.10
CA PHE A 452 -16.24 3.53 10.28
C PHE A 452 -15.94 4.01 8.87
N THR A 453 -16.35 3.23 7.86
CA THR A 453 -16.14 3.58 6.46
C THR A 453 -17.43 3.45 5.64
N ALA A 454 -17.58 4.32 4.66
CA ALA A 454 -18.60 4.26 3.64
C ALA A 454 -17.98 4.57 2.29
N GLU A 455 -17.81 3.57 1.45
CA GLU A 455 -17.24 3.68 0.12
C GLU A 455 -18.37 3.60 -0.92
N TYR A 456 -18.43 4.56 -1.82
CA TYR A 456 -19.47 4.65 -2.84
C TYR A 456 -18.88 4.63 -4.25
N MET A 457 -19.30 3.64 -5.02
CA MET A 457 -18.99 3.48 -6.44
C MET A 457 -20.13 4.06 -7.27
N PHE A 458 -19.95 5.23 -7.84
CA PHE A 458 -20.93 5.83 -8.75
C PHE A 458 -21.01 5.11 -10.10
N ASP A 459 -19.86 4.66 -10.58
CA ASP A 459 -19.67 3.86 -11.78
C ASP A 459 -18.25 3.26 -11.78
N ALA A 460 -17.86 2.56 -12.84
CA ALA A 460 -16.55 1.91 -12.95
C ALA A 460 -15.35 2.89 -12.82
N ASN A 461 -15.57 4.18 -13.07
CA ASN A 461 -14.52 5.18 -13.16
C ASN A 461 -14.64 6.28 -12.09
N THR A 462 -15.70 6.28 -11.29
CA THR A 462 -15.97 7.36 -10.32
C THR A 462 -16.32 6.77 -8.97
N SER A 463 -15.61 7.18 -7.93
CA SER A 463 -15.86 6.74 -6.56
C SER A 463 -15.64 7.86 -5.56
N GLY A 464 -16.22 7.70 -4.38
CA GLY A 464 -15.98 8.51 -3.21
C GLY A 464 -16.00 7.66 -1.95
N ALA A 465 -15.40 8.16 -0.88
CA ALA A 465 -15.45 7.51 0.41
C ALA A 465 -15.53 8.54 1.53
N LEU A 466 -16.17 8.16 2.61
CA LEU A 466 -16.15 8.83 3.89
C LEU A 466 -15.61 7.86 4.93
N ALA A 467 -14.70 8.33 5.77
CA ALA A 467 -14.23 7.58 6.92
C ALA A 467 -14.23 8.45 8.17
N GLY A 468 -14.32 7.82 9.31
CA GLY A 468 -14.22 8.49 10.59
C GLY A 468 -13.93 7.49 11.69
N GLY A 469 -13.14 7.91 12.70
CA GLY A 469 -12.72 7.02 13.75
C GLY A 469 -12.40 7.71 15.05
N VAL A 470 -12.21 6.89 16.07
CA VAL A 470 -11.76 7.31 17.39
C VAL A 470 -10.75 6.29 17.95
N ALA A 471 -9.62 6.79 18.43
CA ALA A 471 -8.60 6.01 19.10
C ALA A 471 -8.51 6.35 20.59
N PHE A 472 -8.25 5.34 21.40
CA PHE A 472 -8.11 5.44 22.86
C PHE A 472 -6.67 5.11 23.28
N ALA A 473 -5.96 6.11 23.79
CA ALA A 473 -4.53 6.00 24.07
C ALA A 473 -4.20 5.05 25.22
N GLY A 474 -3.43 4.01 24.93
CA GLY A 474 -2.73 3.22 25.91
C GLY A 474 -1.48 3.93 26.50
N PRO A 475 -0.79 3.33 27.45
CA PRO A 475 0.41 3.92 28.04
C PRO A 475 1.53 4.17 27.04
N SER A 476 1.80 3.24 26.13
CA SER A 476 2.79 3.43 25.06
C SER A 476 2.35 4.49 24.05
N GLY A 477 1.06 4.56 23.68
CA GLY A 477 0.55 5.60 22.78
C GLY A 477 0.76 7.01 23.35
N ARG A 478 0.45 7.20 24.63
CA ARG A 478 0.75 8.47 25.32
C ARG A 478 2.25 8.78 25.39
N ALA A 479 3.08 7.76 25.54
CA ALA A 479 4.53 7.94 25.57
C ALA A 479 5.09 8.29 24.18
N LEU A 480 4.61 7.65 23.13
CA LEU A 480 4.96 7.94 21.73
C LEU A 480 4.51 9.35 21.34
N ALA A 481 3.29 9.75 21.71
CA ALA A 481 2.79 11.11 21.48
C ALA A 481 3.69 12.19 22.12
N LYS A 482 4.23 11.91 23.31
CA LYS A 482 5.21 12.80 23.97
C LYS A 482 6.56 12.80 23.27
N SER A 483 7.04 11.65 22.80
CA SER A 483 8.34 11.55 22.12
C SER A 483 8.34 12.23 20.75
N GLY A 484 7.17 12.39 20.11
CA GLY A 484 6.99 13.13 18.88
C GLY A 484 7.06 14.67 19.03
N VAL A 485 7.11 15.21 20.25
CA VAL A 485 7.28 16.65 20.49
C VAL A 485 8.73 17.02 20.25
N PRO A 486 9.03 17.98 19.34
CA PRO A 486 10.41 18.38 19.07
C PRO A 486 11.13 18.93 20.31
N GLY A 487 12.42 18.66 20.40
CA GLY A 487 13.23 19.17 21.51
C GLY A 487 13.21 20.71 21.59
N GLY A 488 12.98 21.22 22.79
CA GLY A 488 12.86 22.67 23.03
C GLY A 488 11.44 23.22 22.94
N GLU A 489 10.48 22.46 22.40
CA GLU A 489 9.07 22.84 22.41
C GLU A 489 8.39 22.50 23.75
N PRO A 490 7.44 23.31 24.22
CA PRO A 490 6.73 23.05 25.46
C PRO A 490 5.86 21.79 25.31
N MET A 491 5.91 20.90 26.32
CA MET A 491 5.12 19.68 26.34
C MET A 491 3.63 20.02 26.42
N PRO A 492 2.82 19.63 25.40
CA PRO A 492 1.39 19.86 25.42
C PRO A 492 0.67 18.87 26.35
N PRO A 493 -0.58 19.15 26.73
CA PRO A 493 -1.40 18.16 27.41
C PRO A 493 -1.67 16.96 26.48
N ILE A 494 -1.39 15.75 26.98
CA ILE A 494 -1.71 14.51 26.27
C ILE A 494 -3.09 14.03 26.69
N HIS A 495 -3.94 13.83 25.70
CA HIS A 495 -5.33 13.39 25.89
C HIS A 495 -5.46 11.85 25.89
N GLY A 496 -6.60 11.36 26.33
CA GLY A 496 -6.92 9.93 26.27
C GLY A 496 -7.45 9.48 24.90
N THR A 497 -7.84 10.42 24.03
CA THR A 497 -8.49 10.12 22.75
C THR A 497 -7.94 11.01 21.63
N ALA A 498 -7.93 10.45 20.44
CA ALA A 498 -7.74 11.16 19.17
C ALA A 498 -8.86 10.75 18.21
N GLY A 499 -9.10 11.54 17.16
CA GLY A 499 -10.13 11.23 16.19
C GLY A 499 -9.70 11.54 14.77
N VAL A 500 -10.49 11.07 13.81
CA VAL A 500 -10.35 11.38 12.39
C VAL A 500 -11.70 11.50 11.71
N MET A 501 -11.80 12.40 10.75
CA MET A 501 -12.87 12.47 9.76
C MET A 501 -12.23 12.71 8.39
N GLU A 502 -12.63 11.92 7.41
CA GLU A 502 -12.01 11.89 6.10
C GLU A 502 -13.05 11.84 5.00
N ALA A 503 -12.75 12.48 3.89
CA ALA A 503 -13.54 12.41 2.67
C ALA A 503 -12.62 12.24 1.46
N TYR A 504 -12.98 11.36 0.53
CA TYR A 504 -12.21 11.05 -0.67
C TYR A 504 -13.04 11.14 -1.91
N PHE A 505 -12.39 11.51 -2.99
CA PHE A 505 -12.97 11.48 -4.33
C PHE A 505 -11.94 10.98 -5.33
N TYR A 506 -12.36 10.15 -6.26
CA TYR A 506 -11.57 9.68 -7.39
C TYR A 506 -12.38 9.65 -8.66
N LYS A 507 -11.78 10.06 -9.78
CA LYS A 507 -12.35 9.94 -11.11
C LYS A 507 -11.28 9.66 -12.16
N HIS A 508 -11.59 8.70 -13.03
CA HIS A 508 -10.85 8.39 -14.24
C HIS A 508 -11.65 8.86 -15.48
N PHE A 509 -10.97 9.49 -16.46
CA PHE A 509 -11.53 10.00 -17.69
C PHE A 509 -10.89 9.35 -18.92
#